data_78bcccaa67db7094123a3a611b301465
#
_entry.id   78bcccaa67db7094123a3a611b301465
#
_cell.length_a   1.000
_cell.length_b   1.000
_cell.length_c   1.000
_cell.angle_alpha   90.00
_cell.angle_beta   90.00
_cell.angle_gamma   90.00
#
_symmetry.space_group_name_H-M   'P 1'
#
loop_
_entity.id
_entity.type
_entity.pdbx_description
1 polymer ?
#
loop_
_entity_poly.entity_id
_entity_poly.type
_entity_poly.pdbx_seq_one_letter_code
_entity_poly.pdbx_strand_id
1 'polypeptide(L)'
;MYNVTPHHAALWHALLSDCVAVFARAFEPGDVTIVNAPEGELMPHWRRKDLLLSQTCGYPYRMLGLADEVQLIATPIFDAPGCEGPRYRSVLVVSAEAWARGANTLEACRGLRAACNGTDSHSGMNAFRHSVAPLARGGRFFASVFWTGSHAATLRALASGAADVGAIDCVTLALLNDSHPEWFGGVRTIGMTHSAPGLPLIASRALGEGQAEALRDALDTALAADPERARTLRLRGFARLTGEAYAEIEDMANAATQQGYPELR
;
A
#
# COMPACT_ATOMS: atom_id res chain seq x y z
N MET A 1 7.91 -2.17 -3.35
CA MET A 1 8.31 -1.62 -2.04
C MET A 1 7.80 -0.20 -1.90
N TYR A 2 7.85 0.39 -0.72
CA TYR A 2 7.50 1.79 -0.50
C TYR A 2 8.58 2.75 -1.02
N ASN A 3 8.77 2.77 -2.33
CA ASN A 3 9.74 3.64 -3.03
C ASN A 3 9.17 5.06 -3.19
N VAL A 4 8.84 5.70 -2.06
CA VAL A 4 8.09 6.96 -2.02
C VAL A 4 8.94 8.12 -2.54
N THR A 5 10.24 8.07 -2.31
CA THR A 5 11.24 9.01 -2.84
C THR A 5 12.47 8.24 -3.34
N PRO A 6 13.37 8.87 -4.13
CA PRO A 6 14.66 8.25 -4.53
C PRO A 6 15.49 7.77 -3.33
N HIS A 7 15.43 8.49 -2.20
CA HIS A 7 16.12 8.10 -0.97
C HIS A 7 15.56 6.78 -0.40
N HIS A 8 14.23 6.65 -0.28
CA HIS A 8 13.59 5.41 0.16
C HIS A 8 13.88 4.25 -0.81
N ALA A 9 13.88 4.52 -2.12
CA ALA A 9 14.23 3.50 -3.11
C ALA A 9 15.67 2.98 -2.92
N ALA A 10 16.63 3.87 -2.63
CA ALA A 10 18.01 3.48 -2.33
C ALA A 10 18.12 2.65 -1.04
N LEU A 11 17.39 3.02 0.01
CA LEU A 11 17.37 2.27 1.27
C LEU A 11 16.74 0.87 1.11
N TRP A 12 15.64 0.76 0.37
CA TRP A 12 15.06 -0.54 0.02
C TRP A 12 16.00 -1.39 -0.83
N HIS A 13 16.67 -0.77 -1.81
CA HIS A 13 17.66 -1.47 -2.63
C HIS A 13 18.79 -2.04 -1.77
N ALA A 14 19.33 -1.26 -0.82
CA ALA A 14 20.35 -1.72 0.09
C ALA A 14 19.87 -2.87 0.99
N LEU A 15 18.65 -2.77 1.57
CA LEU A 15 18.06 -3.84 2.37
C LEU A 15 17.90 -5.14 1.57
N LEU A 16 17.40 -5.02 0.34
CA LEU A 16 17.23 -6.18 -0.55
C LEU A 16 18.57 -6.77 -0.98
N SER A 17 19.61 -5.96 -1.20
CA SER A 17 20.96 -6.44 -1.50
C SER A 17 21.54 -7.25 -0.33
N ASP A 18 21.37 -6.77 0.90
CA ASP A 18 21.78 -7.52 2.10
C ASP A 18 20.98 -8.82 2.25
N CYS A 19 19.66 -8.76 2.01
CA CYS A 19 18.79 -9.94 2.06
C CYS A 19 19.26 -11.00 1.04
N VAL A 20 19.52 -10.62 -0.22
CA VAL A 20 20.03 -11.53 -1.26
C VAL A 20 21.40 -12.11 -0.84
N ALA A 21 22.29 -11.30 -0.29
CA ALA A 21 23.60 -11.77 0.16
C ALA A 21 23.50 -12.78 1.34
N VAL A 22 22.54 -12.61 2.24
CA VAL A 22 22.26 -13.58 3.31
C VAL A 22 21.67 -14.86 2.74
N PHE A 23 20.65 -14.75 1.87
CA PHE A 23 19.99 -15.87 1.21
C PHE A 23 20.98 -16.72 0.40
N ALA A 24 21.91 -16.08 -0.31
CA ALA A 24 22.95 -16.74 -1.12
C ALA A 24 23.94 -17.61 -0.33
N ARG A 25 23.97 -17.49 1.01
CA ARG A 25 24.79 -18.38 1.86
C ARG A 25 24.19 -19.78 1.98
N ALA A 26 22.89 -19.92 1.82
CA ALA A 26 22.19 -21.21 1.93
C ALA A 26 21.75 -21.77 0.57
N PHE A 27 21.51 -20.90 -0.40
CA PHE A 27 21.03 -21.26 -1.73
C PHE A 27 21.74 -20.43 -2.80
N GLU A 28 21.97 -21.01 -3.98
CA GLU A 28 22.50 -20.30 -5.14
C GLU A 28 21.34 -19.69 -5.94
N PRO A 29 21.03 -18.39 -5.78
CA PRO A 29 19.86 -17.79 -6.46
C PRO A 29 20.08 -17.52 -7.95
N GLY A 30 21.27 -17.84 -8.49
CA GLY A 30 21.68 -17.39 -9.83
C GLY A 30 21.91 -15.87 -9.88
N ASP A 31 21.78 -15.29 -11.07
CA ASP A 31 21.92 -13.83 -11.25
C ASP A 31 20.66 -13.11 -10.78
N VAL A 32 20.75 -12.44 -9.63
CA VAL A 32 19.66 -11.63 -9.08
C VAL A 32 19.81 -10.18 -9.46
N THR A 33 18.80 -9.62 -10.11
CA THR A 33 18.71 -8.18 -10.41
C THR A 33 17.68 -7.52 -9.51
N ILE A 34 18.08 -6.48 -8.79
CA ILE A 34 17.17 -5.66 -7.98
C ILE A 34 16.74 -4.45 -8.81
N VAL A 35 15.44 -4.32 -9.04
CA VAL A 35 14.86 -3.20 -9.78
C VAL A 35 13.99 -2.32 -8.88
N ASN A 36 14.15 -1.01 -8.95
CA ASN A 36 13.36 -0.06 -8.17
C ASN A 36 11.94 0.12 -8.73
N ALA A 37 11.79 0.00 -10.04
CA ALA A 37 10.52 0.02 -10.73
C ALA A 37 10.59 -0.96 -11.91
N PRO A 38 9.74 -2.00 -11.95
CA PRO A 38 9.67 -2.87 -13.11
C PRO A 38 9.12 -2.10 -14.31
N GLU A 39 9.55 -2.49 -15.50
CA GLU A 39 9.00 -1.95 -16.74
C GLU A 39 7.59 -2.49 -17.00
N GLY A 40 6.69 -1.64 -17.47
CA GLY A 40 5.32 -2.00 -17.82
C GLY A 40 4.39 -2.18 -16.62
N GLU A 41 3.42 -3.06 -16.78
CA GLU A 41 2.39 -3.32 -15.78
C GLU A 41 2.90 -4.22 -14.64
N LEU A 42 2.42 -4.00 -13.42
CA LEU A 42 2.87 -4.74 -12.24
C LEU A 42 2.38 -6.20 -12.21
N MET A 43 1.18 -6.48 -12.72
CA MET A 43 0.65 -7.84 -12.69
C MET A 43 1.52 -8.86 -13.45
N PRO A 44 1.98 -8.62 -14.69
CA PRO A 44 2.94 -9.49 -15.37
C PRO A 44 4.26 -9.64 -14.60
N HIS A 45 4.75 -8.56 -13.97
CA HIS A 45 5.97 -8.62 -13.16
C HIS A 45 5.79 -9.56 -11.95
N TRP A 46 4.68 -9.44 -11.22
CA TRP A 46 4.42 -10.31 -10.06
C TRP A 46 4.21 -11.78 -10.42
N ARG A 47 3.74 -12.08 -11.63
CA ARG A 47 3.51 -13.44 -12.15
C ARG A 47 4.75 -14.14 -12.70
N ARG A 48 5.90 -13.50 -12.65
CA ARG A 48 7.15 -14.08 -13.14
C ARG A 48 7.52 -15.34 -12.35
N LYS A 49 7.91 -16.39 -13.05
CA LYS A 49 8.34 -17.66 -12.44
C LYS A 49 9.71 -17.58 -11.77
N ASP A 50 10.51 -16.58 -12.11
CA ASP A 50 11.83 -16.28 -11.56
C ASP A 50 11.79 -15.15 -10.51
N LEU A 51 10.61 -14.75 -10.05
CA LEU A 51 10.47 -13.71 -9.03
C LEU A 51 10.97 -14.22 -7.68
N LEU A 52 12.12 -13.71 -7.23
CA LEU A 52 12.66 -14.04 -5.91
C LEU A 52 11.89 -13.30 -4.80
N LEU A 53 11.66 -12.00 -4.96
CA LEU A 53 10.93 -11.21 -3.99
C LEU A 53 10.36 -9.93 -4.61
N SER A 54 9.10 -9.63 -4.33
CA SER A 54 8.49 -8.33 -4.64
C SER A 54 7.45 -7.97 -3.59
N GLN A 55 7.01 -6.72 -3.57
CA GLN A 55 5.86 -6.30 -2.77
C GLN A 55 4.67 -6.00 -3.68
N THR A 56 3.50 -6.50 -3.32
CA THR A 56 2.25 -6.20 -4.03
C THR A 56 1.26 -5.48 -3.10
N CYS A 57 0.19 -4.95 -3.66
CA CYS A 57 -0.96 -4.50 -2.89
C CYS A 57 -1.85 -5.70 -2.53
N GLY A 58 -2.54 -5.62 -1.39
CA GLY A 58 -3.46 -6.69 -0.98
C GLY A 58 -4.65 -6.88 -1.93
N TYR A 59 -5.07 -5.85 -2.67
CA TYR A 59 -6.17 -5.94 -3.63
C TYR A 59 -5.82 -6.80 -4.85
N PRO A 60 -4.71 -6.58 -5.58
CA PRO A 60 -4.26 -7.53 -6.61
C PRO A 60 -4.05 -8.94 -6.06
N TYR A 61 -3.48 -9.06 -4.87
CA TYR A 61 -3.25 -10.35 -4.23
C TYR A 61 -4.55 -11.16 -4.08
N ARG A 62 -5.63 -10.56 -3.56
CA ARG A 62 -6.90 -11.26 -3.29
C ARG A 62 -7.90 -11.20 -4.43
N MET A 63 -8.05 -10.05 -5.10
CA MET A 63 -9.16 -9.78 -6.01
C MET A 63 -8.79 -10.03 -7.48
N LEU A 64 -7.50 -10.08 -7.83
CA LEU A 64 -7.05 -10.27 -9.21
C LEU A 64 -6.36 -11.63 -9.43
N GLY A 65 -6.59 -12.60 -8.53
CA GLY A 65 -6.12 -13.98 -8.66
C GLY A 65 -4.62 -14.18 -8.41
N LEU A 66 -3.90 -13.16 -7.92
CA LEU A 66 -2.45 -13.27 -7.74
C LEU A 66 -2.09 -14.26 -6.62
N ALA A 67 -2.92 -14.42 -5.58
CA ALA A 67 -2.69 -15.36 -4.48
C ALA A 67 -2.55 -16.82 -4.94
N ASP A 68 -3.16 -17.19 -6.06
CA ASP A 68 -3.07 -18.54 -6.61
C ASP A 68 -1.77 -18.79 -7.39
N GLU A 69 -1.06 -17.73 -7.78
CA GLU A 69 0.11 -17.78 -8.65
C GLU A 69 1.44 -17.53 -7.92
N VAL A 70 1.38 -16.92 -6.73
CA VAL A 70 2.55 -16.57 -5.91
C VAL A 70 2.46 -17.16 -4.52
N GLN A 71 3.57 -17.18 -3.80
CA GLN A 71 3.57 -17.49 -2.38
C GLN A 71 3.82 -16.24 -1.55
N LEU A 72 3.12 -16.16 -0.41
CA LEU A 72 3.29 -15.12 0.57
C LEU A 72 4.57 -15.38 1.38
N ILE A 73 5.49 -14.44 1.35
CA ILE A 73 6.74 -14.53 2.11
C ILE A 73 6.57 -13.88 3.49
N ALA A 74 6.18 -12.61 3.54
CA ALA A 74 6.00 -11.88 4.78
C ALA A 74 5.11 -10.65 4.58
N THR A 75 4.67 -10.06 5.70
CA THR A 75 3.99 -8.76 5.72
C THR A 75 4.83 -7.79 6.55
N PRO A 76 5.36 -6.72 5.96
CA PRO A 76 6.14 -5.74 6.70
C PRO A 76 5.33 -5.07 7.81
N ILE A 77 5.97 -4.83 8.95
CA ILE A 77 5.43 -4.11 10.11
C ILE A 77 6.03 -2.70 10.11
N PHE A 78 5.20 -1.68 10.02
CA PHE A 78 5.66 -0.29 9.98
C PHE A 78 5.29 0.49 11.24
N ASP A 79 6.14 1.47 11.57
CA ASP A 79 5.92 2.45 12.62
C ASP A 79 5.37 3.75 12.03
N ALA A 80 4.08 3.74 11.73
CA ALA A 80 3.39 4.92 11.20
C ALA A 80 2.01 5.08 11.88
N PRO A 81 1.52 6.31 12.09
CA PRO A 81 0.18 6.52 12.60
C PRO A 81 -0.88 5.86 11.69
N GLY A 82 -1.62 4.91 12.22
CA GLY A 82 -2.57 4.08 11.47
C GLY A 82 -2.09 2.65 11.24
N CYS A 83 -0.85 2.31 11.63
CA CYS A 83 -0.34 0.95 11.68
C CYS A 83 -0.54 0.32 13.05
N GLU A 84 -0.85 -0.97 13.09
CA GLU A 84 -0.93 -1.79 14.29
C GLU A 84 -0.41 -3.20 13.95
N GLY A 85 0.82 -3.50 14.37
CA GLY A 85 1.51 -4.72 13.93
C GLY A 85 1.60 -4.78 12.40
N PRO A 86 1.23 -5.92 11.77
CA PRO A 86 1.25 -6.08 10.31
C PRO A 86 0.02 -5.48 9.60
N ARG A 87 -0.75 -4.67 10.28
CA ARG A 87 -1.96 -4.04 9.76
C ARG A 87 -1.76 -2.56 9.53
N TYR A 88 -2.51 -1.99 8.58
CA TYR A 88 -2.47 -0.59 8.23
C TYR A 88 -3.86 -0.03 7.89
N ARG A 89 -3.96 1.28 7.80
CA ARG A 89 -5.16 2.01 7.41
C ARG A 89 -4.81 3.00 6.31
N SER A 90 -5.82 3.52 5.64
CA SER A 90 -5.66 4.74 4.85
C SER A 90 -6.13 5.92 5.64
N VAL A 91 -5.40 7.02 5.52
CA VAL A 91 -5.78 8.31 6.08
C VAL A 91 -6.71 9.00 5.10
N LEU A 92 -7.88 9.43 5.58
CA LEU A 92 -8.83 10.26 4.82
C LEU A 92 -8.37 11.71 4.87
N VAL A 93 -8.03 12.25 3.72
CA VAL A 93 -7.41 13.57 3.58
C VAL A 93 -8.28 14.45 2.70
N VAL A 94 -8.46 15.70 3.11
CA VAL A 94 -9.17 16.72 2.32
C VAL A 94 -8.24 17.89 2.02
N SER A 95 -8.50 18.63 0.95
CA SER A 95 -7.81 19.89 0.68
C SER A 95 -8.16 20.93 1.75
N ALA A 96 -7.23 21.85 2.03
CA ALA A 96 -7.47 22.95 2.97
C ALA A 96 -8.68 23.82 2.55
N GLU A 97 -8.89 23.94 1.24
CA GLU A 97 -10.03 24.67 0.68
C GLU A 97 -11.35 23.92 0.94
N ALA A 98 -11.41 22.60 0.72
CA ALA A 98 -12.60 21.81 1.05
C ALA A 98 -12.89 21.83 2.55
N TRP A 99 -11.85 21.71 3.38
CA TRP A 99 -11.97 21.87 4.84
C TRP A 99 -12.58 23.21 5.24
N ALA A 100 -12.11 24.32 4.65
CA ALA A 100 -12.64 25.65 4.92
C ALA A 100 -14.11 25.81 4.50
N ARG A 101 -14.59 25.00 3.56
CA ARG A 101 -16.01 24.90 3.17
C ARG A 101 -16.82 23.93 4.02
N GLY A 102 -16.23 23.35 5.08
CA GLY A 102 -16.92 22.47 6.03
C GLY A 102 -16.76 20.97 5.77
N ALA A 103 -15.87 20.54 4.88
CA ALA A 103 -15.56 19.12 4.63
C ALA A 103 -14.67 18.55 5.75
N ASN A 104 -15.18 18.49 6.98
CA ASN A 104 -14.44 18.04 8.17
C ASN A 104 -14.84 16.63 8.64
N THR A 105 -15.79 16.00 7.99
CA THR A 105 -16.17 14.59 8.14
C THR A 105 -16.32 13.94 6.78
N LEU A 106 -16.33 12.59 6.74
CA LEU A 106 -16.53 11.88 5.49
C LEU A 106 -17.91 12.16 4.87
N GLU A 107 -18.97 12.27 5.69
CA GLU A 107 -20.31 12.63 5.23
C GLU A 107 -20.36 14.00 4.55
N ALA A 108 -19.63 14.98 5.09
CA ALA A 108 -19.53 16.31 4.53
C ALA A 108 -18.78 16.37 3.18
N CYS A 109 -18.09 15.30 2.82
CA CYS A 109 -17.42 15.17 1.49
C CYS A 109 -18.38 14.75 0.36
N ARG A 110 -19.67 14.58 0.61
CA ARG A 110 -20.65 14.23 -0.43
C ARG A 110 -20.66 15.30 -1.53
N GLY A 111 -20.61 14.83 -2.79
CA GLY A 111 -20.64 15.71 -3.95
C GLY A 111 -19.31 16.42 -4.24
N LEU A 112 -18.26 16.12 -3.51
CA LEU A 112 -16.93 16.66 -3.77
C LEU A 112 -16.18 15.86 -4.85
N ARG A 113 -15.04 16.40 -5.31
CA ARG A 113 -14.14 15.76 -6.28
C ARG A 113 -13.17 14.84 -5.53
N ALA A 114 -13.26 13.53 -5.76
CA ALA A 114 -12.34 12.56 -5.16
C ALA A 114 -11.13 12.30 -6.06
N ALA A 115 -9.97 12.04 -5.43
CA ALA A 115 -8.76 11.58 -6.09
C ALA A 115 -8.30 10.25 -5.49
N CYS A 116 -7.94 9.30 -6.36
CA CYS A 116 -7.50 7.96 -5.98
C CYS A 116 -6.27 7.56 -6.78
N ASN A 117 -5.40 6.73 -6.20
CA ASN A 117 -4.15 6.34 -6.83
C ASN A 117 -4.31 5.31 -7.97
N GLY A 118 -5.27 4.37 -7.89
CA GLY A 118 -5.49 3.36 -8.91
C GLY A 118 -6.70 2.49 -8.64
N THR A 119 -7.27 1.91 -9.69
CA THR A 119 -8.45 1.04 -9.63
C THR A 119 -8.17 -0.32 -9.00
N ASP A 120 -6.92 -0.72 -8.92
CA ASP A 120 -6.41 -1.95 -8.32
C ASP A 120 -5.83 -1.74 -6.91
N SER A 121 -6.03 -0.56 -6.33
CA SER A 121 -5.52 -0.22 -5.00
C SER A 121 -6.48 -0.64 -3.89
N HIS A 122 -5.95 -1.33 -2.86
CA HIS A 122 -6.70 -1.51 -1.63
C HIS A 122 -6.85 -0.20 -0.87
N SER A 123 -5.74 0.46 -0.53
CA SER A 123 -5.72 1.64 0.34
C SER A 123 -6.43 2.85 -0.27
N GLY A 124 -6.11 3.18 -1.52
CA GLY A 124 -6.63 4.40 -2.16
C GLY A 124 -7.99 4.23 -2.83
N MET A 125 -8.42 3.00 -3.11
CA MET A 125 -9.70 2.74 -3.76
C MET A 125 -10.61 1.87 -2.91
N ASN A 126 -10.26 0.61 -2.63
CA ASN A 126 -11.16 -0.36 -2.01
C ASN A 126 -11.56 0.03 -0.57
N ALA A 127 -10.60 0.40 0.28
CA ALA A 127 -10.86 0.83 1.65
C ALA A 127 -11.63 2.16 1.69
N PHE A 128 -11.34 3.06 0.76
CA PHE A 128 -12.08 4.32 0.61
C PHE A 128 -13.52 4.05 0.17
N ARG A 129 -13.72 3.21 -0.85
CA ARG A 129 -15.04 2.77 -1.32
C ARG A 129 -15.85 2.13 -0.20
N HIS A 130 -15.25 1.23 0.58
CA HIS A 130 -15.89 0.59 1.72
C HIS A 130 -16.34 1.63 2.77
N SER A 131 -15.51 2.64 3.07
CA SER A 131 -15.84 3.70 4.02
C SER A 131 -16.98 4.59 3.54
N VAL A 132 -17.09 4.81 2.22
CA VAL A 132 -18.11 5.67 1.59
C VAL A 132 -19.42 4.93 1.37
N ALA A 133 -19.40 3.61 1.14
CA ALA A 133 -20.57 2.82 0.75
C ALA A 133 -21.79 3.02 1.66
N PRO A 134 -21.68 3.03 3.02
CA PRO A 134 -22.83 3.28 3.89
C PRO A 134 -23.45 4.67 3.73
N LEU A 135 -22.67 5.60 3.21
CA LEU A 135 -23.06 7.00 3.01
C LEU A 135 -23.59 7.28 1.60
N ALA A 136 -23.39 6.38 0.65
CA ALA A 136 -23.79 6.55 -0.73
C ALA A 136 -25.33 6.60 -0.88
N ARG A 137 -25.82 7.35 -1.87
CA ARG A 137 -27.24 7.44 -2.20
C ARG A 137 -27.43 7.17 -3.68
N GLY A 138 -28.28 6.23 -4.03
CA GLY A 138 -28.50 5.84 -5.42
C GLY A 138 -27.22 5.39 -6.13
N GLY A 139 -26.32 4.72 -5.39
CA GLY A 139 -25.02 4.25 -5.90
C GLY A 139 -24.00 5.37 -6.21
N ARG A 140 -24.19 6.57 -5.68
CA ARG A 140 -23.30 7.72 -5.89
C ARG A 140 -22.99 8.44 -4.61
N PHE A 141 -21.74 8.93 -4.48
CA PHE A 141 -21.32 9.76 -3.34
C PHE A 141 -20.55 11.01 -3.81
N PHE A 142 -19.58 10.86 -4.72
CA PHE A 142 -18.78 11.96 -5.23
C PHE A 142 -19.36 12.59 -6.49
N ALA A 143 -19.01 13.85 -6.77
CA ALA A 143 -19.33 14.50 -8.03
C ALA A 143 -18.50 13.90 -9.19
N SER A 144 -17.22 13.61 -8.90
CA SER A 144 -16.31 12.96 -9.83
C SER A 144 -15.19 12.24 -9.06
N VAL A 145 -14.62 11.22 -9.69
CA VAL A 145 -13.43 10.51 -9.21
C VAL A 145 -12.40 10.51 -10.33
N PHE A 146 -11.17 10.86 -10.05
CA PHE A 146 -10.08 10.75 -11.00
C PHE A 146 -8.87 10.03 -10.43
N TRP A 147 -8.14 9.36 -11.32
CA TRP A 147 -7.06 8.46 -10.99
C TRP A 147 -5.73 9.17 -11.17
N THR A 148 -4.95 9.26 -10.10
CA THR A 148 -3.71 10.04 -10.04
C THR A 148 -2.46 9.21 -10.33
N GLY A 149 -2.57 7.88 -10.33
CA GLY A 149 -1.47 6.95 -10.55
C GLY A 149 -0.64 6.62 -9.30
N SER A 150 -0.65 7.46 -8.25
CA SER A 150 0.08 7.19 -7.00
C SER A 150 -0.47 7.98 -5.81
N HIS A 151 -0.22 7.49 -4.58
CA HIS A 151 -0.57 8.23 -3.36
C HIS A 151 0.12 9.60 -3.25
N ALA A 152 1.38 9.71 -3.71
CA ALA A 152 2.08 10.99 -3.76
C ALA A 152 1.42 11.98 -4.72
N ALA A 153 0.93 11.51 -5.88
CA ALA A 153 0.18 12.36 -6.81
C ALA A 153 -1.21 12.71 -6.24
N THR A 154 -1.88 11.79 -5.52
CA THR A 154 -3.12 12.09 -4.80
C THR A 154 -2.92 13.19 -3.76
N LEU A 155 -1.87 13.11 -2.93
CA LEU A 155 -1.55 14.15 -1.95
C LEU A 155 -1.32 15.52 -2.61
N ARG A 156 -0.55 15.56 -3.70
CA ARG A 156 -0.31 16.81 -4.44
C ARG A 156 -1.57 17.39 -5.07
N ALA A 157 -2.46 16.54 -5.60
CA ALA A 157 -3.74 16.99 -6.13
C ALA A 157 -4.63 17.62 -5.05
N LEU A 158 -4.63 17.04 -3.85
CA LEU A 158 -5.33 17.61 -2.70
C LEU A 158 -4.68 18.91 -2.21
N ALA A 159 -3.35 18.93 -2.08
CA ALA A 159 -2.60 20.10 -1.61
C ALA A 159 -2.74 21.32 -2.54
N SER A 160 -2.88 21.08 -3.85
CA SER A 160 -3.09 22.13 -4.85
C SER A 160 -4.56 22.52 -5.06
N GLY A 161 -5.53 21.84 -4.41
CA GLY A 161 -6.96 22.06 -4.63
C GLY A 161 -7.50 21.50 -5.97
N ALA A 162 -6.70 20.73 -6.71
CA ALA A 162 -7.16 20.02 -7.92
C ALA A 162 -8.19 18.93 -7.60
N ALA A 163 -8.12 18.38 -6.38
CA ALA A 163 -9.11 17.49 -5.78
C ALA A 163 -9.49 17.98 -4.39
N ASP A 164 -10.62 17.47 -3.88
CA ASP A 164 -11.18 17.89 -2.59
C ASP A 164 -10.94 16.84 -1.50
N VAL A 165 -11.00 15.54 -1.83
CA VAL A 165 -10.90 14.44 -0.87
C VAL A 165 -10.20 13.22 -1.49
N GLY A 166 -9.50 12.43 -0.66
CA GLY A 166 -8.86 11.18 -1.06
C GLY A 166 -8.49 10.31 0.13
N ALA A 167 -8.14 9.06 -0.14
CA ALA A 167 -7.58 8.14 0.84
C ALA A 167 -6.13 7.82 0.48
N ILE A 168 -5.23 7.98 1.46
CA ILE A 168 -3.80 7.79 1.26
C ILE A 168 -3.31 6.76 2.27
N ASP A 169 -2.59 5.76 1.80
CA ASP A 169 -1.89 4.79 2.63
C ASP A 169 -1.10 5.48 3.74
N CYS A 170 -1.30 5.06 5.00
CA CYS A 170 -0.73 5.75 6.14
C CYS A 170 0.80 5.68 6.19
N VAL A 171 1.41 4.59 5.69
CA VAL A 171 2.87 4.46 5.61
C VAL A 171 3.43 5.42 4.56
N THR A 172 2.81 5.43 3.36
CA THR A 172 3.16 6.40 2.32
C THR A 172 3.03 7.84 2.83
N LEU A 173 1.93 8.14 3.51
CA LEU A 173 1.70 9.49 4.05
C LEU A 173 2.77 9.89 5.07
N ALA A 174 3.14 8.98 5.98
CA ALA A 174 4.19 9.22 6.98
C ALA A 174 5.56 9.45 6.33
N LEU A 175 5.96 8.60 5.37
CA LEU A 175 7.22 8.74 4.65
C LEU A 175 7.27 10.03 3.79
N LEU A 176 6.13 10.44 3.21
CA LEU A 176 6.02 11.73 2.52
C LEU A 176 6.13 12.89 3.47
N ASN A 177 5.53 12.80 4.66
CA ASN A 177 5.64 13.87 5.66
C ASN A 177 7.08 14.05 6.18
N ASP A 178 7.83 12.96 6.32
CA ASP A 178 9.25 13.02 6.69
C ASP A 178 10.11 13.68 5.60
N SER A 179 9.74 13.49 4.33
CA SER A 179 10.55 13.92 3.19
C SER A 179 10.11 15.26 2.59
N HIS A 180 8.81 15.57 2.65
CA HIS A 180 8.15 16.69 1.99
C HIS A 180 7.09 17.33 2.90
N PRO A 181 7.47 17.80 4.11
CA PRO A 181 6.52 18.38 5.06
C PRO A 181 5.76 19.60 4.49
N GLU A 182 6.35 20.27 3.52
CA GLU A 182 5.75 21.41 2.82
C GLU A 182 4.46 21.07 2.06
N TRP A 183 4.25 19.81 1.66
CA TRP A 183 3.03 19.40 0.96
C TRP A 183 1.81 19.32 1.88
N PHE A 184 2.04 19.29 3.19
CA PHE A 184 0.97 19.09 4.19
C PHE A 184 0.26 20.39 4.60
N GLY A 185 0.80 21.55 4.26
CA GLY A 185 0.16 22.84 4.51
C GLY A 185 -1.21 22.98 3.84
N GLY A 186 -1.36 22.39 2.64
CA GLY A 186 -2.56 22.45 1.81
C GLY A 186 -3.62 21.39 2.09
N VAL A 187 -3.45 20.53 3.11
CA VAL A 187 -4.36 19.42 3.38
C VAL A 187 -4.73 19.31 4.86
N ARG A 188 -5.82 18.57 5.14
CA ARG A 188 -6.28 18.23 6.50
C ARG A 188 -6.73 16.79 6.56
N THR A 189 -6.45 16.11 7.66
CA THR A 189 -6.94 14.76 7.95
C THR A 189 -8.32 14.82 8.57
N ILE A 190 -9.26 13.99 8.11
CA ILE A 190 -10.63 13.91 8.62
C ILE A 190 -10.97 12.54 9.23
N GLY A 191 -10.06 11.60 9.22
CA GLY A 191 -10.24 10.26 9.78
C GLY A 191 -9.37 9.23 9.11
N MET A 192 -9.69 7.96 9.38
CA MET A 192 -9.00 6.78 8.80
C MET A 192 -10.02 5.73 8.37
N THR A 193 -9.65 4.91 7.40
CA THR A 193 -10.44 3.75 6.96
C THR A 193 -10.39 2.61 7.98
N HIS A 194 -11.16 1.55 7.74
CA HIS A 194 -10.95 0.28 8.42
C HIS A 194 -9.52 -0.22 8.22
N SER A 195 -9.01 -0.93 9.22
CA SER A 195 -7.70 -1.58 9.18
C SER A 195 -7.76 -2.82 8.29
N ALA A 196 -6.66 -3.11 7.60
CA ALA A 196 -6.48 -4.32 6.80
C ALA A 196 -5.02 -4.80 6.91
N PRO A 197 -4.69 -6.04 6.50
CA PRO A 197 -3.31 -6.49 6.40
C PRO A 197 -2.49 -5.59 5.47
N GLY A 198 -1.25 -5.31 5.87
CA GLY A 198 -0.31 -4.50 5.09
C GLY A 198 0.08 -5.16 3.77
N LEU A 199 0.81 -4.41 2.94
CA LEU A 199 1.22 -4.85 1.61
C LEU A 199 2.13 -6.09 1.69
N PRO A 200 1.72 -7.25 1.12
CA PRO A 200 2.49 -8.48 1.25
C PRO A 200 3.77 -8.47 0.41
N LEU A 201 4.82 -9.07 0.96
CA LEU A 201 5.97 -9.53 0.20
C LEU A 201 5.65 -10.91 -0.38
N ILE A 202 5.86 -11.05 -1.67
CA ILE A 202 5.55 -12.25 -2.45
C ILE A 202 6.77 -12.75 -3.21
N ALA A 203 6.77 -14.04 -3.51
CA ALA A 203 7.74 -14.69 -4.38
C ALA A 203 7.03 -15.63 -5.36
N SER A 204 7.74 -16.10 -6.37
CA SER A 204 7.25 -17.18 -7.26
C SER A 204 6.93 -18.44 -6.46
N ARG A 205 5.87 -19.16 -6.83
CA ARG A 205 5.59 -20.51 -6.31
C ARG A 205 6.65 -21.55 -6.71
N ALA A 206 7.52 -21.23 -7.66
CA ALA A 206 8.65 -22.10 -8.02
C ALA A 206 9.71 -22.16 -6.90
N LEU A 207 9.71 -21.18 -5.98
CA LEU A 207 10.56 -21.22 -4.78
C LEU A 207 10.08 -22.35 -3.86
N GLY A 208 10.97 -23.29 -3.51
CA GLY A 208 10.68 -24.36 -2.57
C GLY A 208 10.47 -23.80 -1.14
N GLU A 209 9.79 -24.59 -0.28
CA GLU A 209 9.48 -24.16 1.10
C GLU A 209 10.74 -23.78 1.91
N GLY A 210 11.83 -24.59 1.80
CA GLY A 210 13.10 -24.27 2.45
C GLY A 210 13.73 -22.96 1.97
N GLN A 211 13.56 -22.64 0.67
CA GLN A 211 14.03 -21.37 0.12
C GLN A 211 13.16 -20.20 0.61
N ALA A 212 11.84 -20.39 0.71
CA ALA A 212 10.94 -19.37 1.24
C ALA A 212 11.25 -19.05 2.71
N GLU A 213 11.55 -20.08 3.51
CA GLU A 213 11.94 -19.88 4.92
C GLU A 213 13.30 -19.16 5.04
N ALA A 214 14.29 -19.58 4.26
CA ALA A 214 15.58 -18.89 4.21
C ALA A 214 15.45 -17.42 3.75
N LEU A 215 14.52 -17.12 2.86
CA LEU A 215 14.26 -15.75 2.42
C LEU A 215 13.63 -14.90 3.53
N ARG A 216 12.76 -15.48 4.36
CA ARG A 216 12.20 -14.84 5.57
C ARG A 216 13.28 -14.53 6.58
N ASP A 217 14.15 -15.50 6.87
CA ASP A 217 15.29 -15.32 7.80
C ASP A 217 16.30 -14.29 7.26
N ALA A 218 16.50 -14.27 5.95
CA ALA A 218 17.36 -13.27 5.30
C ALA A 218 16.78 -11.85 5.40
N LEU A 219 15.46 -11.68 5.29
CA LEU A 219 14.80 -10.40 5.51
C LEU A 219 14.98 -9.89 6.94
N ASP A 220 14.76 -10.76 7.95
CA ASP A 220 14.92 -10.41 9.35
C ASP A 220 16.39 -10.06 9.66
N THR A 221 17.34 -10.83 9.11
CA THR A 221 18.78 -10.58 9.26
C THR A 221 19.20 -9.26 8.61
N ALA A 222 18.77 -9.00 7.40
CA ALA A 222 19.08 -7.77 6.67
C ALA A 222 18.49 -6.52 7.35
N LEU A 223 17.29 -6.65 7.95
CA LEU A 223 16.67 -5.57 8.72
C LEU A 223 17.48 -5.27 9.98
N ALA A 224 17.89 -6.30 10.72
CA ALA A 224 18.65 -6.17 11.96
C ALA A 224 20.07 -5.60 11.74
N ALA A 225 20.64 -5.79 10.56
CA ALA A 225 22.00 -5.36 10.24
C ALA A 225 22.17 -3.83 10.19
N ASP A 226 21.09 -3.08 9.92
CA ASP A 226 21.13 -1.60 9.81
C ASP A 226 19.90 -0.96 10.50
N PRO A 227 19.97 -0.69 11.82
CA PRO A 227 18.87 -0.09 12.57
C PRO A 227 18.53 1.35 12.14
N GLU A 228 19.48 2.08 11.56
CA GLU A 228 19.22 3.44 11.06
C GLU A 228 18.40 3.41 9.77
N ARG A 229 18.76 2.54 8.83
CA ARG A 229 17.97 2.25 7.63
C ARG A 229 16.57 1.79 8.01
N ALA A 230 16.44 0.86 8.94
CA ALA A 230 15.15 0.37 9.44
C ALA A 230 14.27 1.52 9.96
N ARG A 231 14.86 2.43 10.76
CA ARG A 231 14.17 3.59 11.31
C ARG A 231 13.74 4.58 10.23
N THR A 232 14.62 4.87 9.25
CA THR A 232 14.29 5.78 8.14
C THR A 232 13.18 5.21 7.25
N LEU A 233 13.17 3.91 7.02
CA LEU A 233 12.08 3.20 6.33
C LEU A 233 10.83 3.01 7.21
N ARG A 234 10.85 3.42 8.47
CA ARG A 234 9.81 3.14 9.48
C ARG A 234 9.48 1.64 9.60
N LEU A 235 10.40 0.77 9.24
CA LEU A 235 10.23 -0.68 9.21
C LEU A 235 10.67 -1.30 10.54
N ARG A 236 9.75 -2.03 11.20
CA ARG A 236 9.98 -2.64 12.53
C ARG A 236 10.24 -4.14 12.47
N GLY A 237 9.82 -4.80 11.39
CA GLY A 237 9.94 -6.26 11.25
C GLY A 237 9.07 -6.80 10.13
N PHE A 238 8.96 -8.11 10.10
CA PHE A 238 8.17 -8.85 9.13
C PHE A 238 7.31 -9.90 9.84
N ALA A 239 5.98 -9.80 9.68
CA ALA A 239 5.04 -10.80 10.18
C ALA A 239 4.82 -11.90 9.15
N ARG A 240 4.57 -13.12 9.63
CA ARG A 240 4.21 -14.28 8.81
C ARG A 240 2.70 -14.47 8.83
N LEU A 241 1.97 -13.67 8.04
CA LEU A 241 0.54 -13.85 7.87
C LEU A 241 0.26 -14.99 6.89
N THR A 242 -0.93 -15.59 7.02
CA THR A 242 -1.45 -16.53 6.03
C THR A 242 -2.21 -15.79 4.93
N GLY A 243 -2.38 -16.44 3.76
CA GLY A 243 -3.21 -15.87 2.69
C GLY A 243 -4.66 -15.61 3.13
N GLU A 244 -5.17 -16.39 4.09
CA GLU A 244 -6.52 -16.23 4.66
C GLU A 244 -6.68 -14.90 5.42
N ALA A 245 -5.63 -14.41 6.07
CA ALA A 245 -5.67 -13.11 6.74
C ALA A 245 -6.01 -11.95 5.77
N TYR A 246 -5.74 -12.13 4.47
CA TYR A 246 -6.05 -11.15 3.43
C TYR A 246 -7.49 -11.25 2.89
N ALA A 247 -8.30 -12.25 3.30
CA ALA A 247 -9.70 -12.39 2.90
C ALA A 247 -10.54 -11.14 3.28
N GLU A 248 -10.18 -10.48 4.37
CA GLU A 248 -10.81 -9.25 4.83
C GLU A 248 -10.84 -8.14 3.75
N ILE A 249 -9.87 -8.11 2.84
CA ILE A 249 -9.84 -7.16 1.71
C ILE A 249 -10.96 -7.46 0.71
N GLU A 250 -11.24 -8.73 0.49
CA GLU A 250 -12.34 -9.21 -0.33
C GLU A 250 -13.69 -8.93 0.37
N ASP A 251 -13.79 -9.18 1.68
CA ASP A 251 -14.99 -8.89 2.47
C ASP A 251 -15.36 -7.40 2.40
N MET A 252 -14.37 -6.51 2.49
CA MET A 252 -14.59 -5.07 2.35
C MET A 252 -15.10 -4.72 0.95
N ALA A 253 -14.58 -5.36 -0.10
CA ALA A 253 -15.04 -5.16 -1.47
C ALA A 253 -16.48 -5.63 -1.68
N ASN A 254 -16.80 -6.80 -1.14
CA ASN A 254 -18.12 -7.41 -1.21
C ASN A 254 -19.15 -6.61 -0.39
N ALA A 255 -18.80 -6.16 0.82
CA ALA A 255 -19.68 -5.34 1.66
C ALA A 255 -20.07 -4.03 0.96
N ALA A 256 -19.13 -3.35 0.31
CA ALA A 256 -19.45 -2.14 -0.45
C ALA A 256 -20.40 -2.42 -1.64
N THR A 257 -20.19 -3.54 -2.32
CA THR A 257 -21.08 -3.98 -3.43
C THR A 257 -22.49 -4.31 -2.95
N GLN A 258 -22.60 -5.05 -1.83
CA GLN A 258 -23.90 -5.39 -1.22
C GLN A 258 -24.68 -4.16 -0.75
N GLN A 259 -23.99 -3.09 -0.38
CA GLN A 259 -24.58 -1.79 -0.04
C GLN A 259 -24.97 -0.96 -1.29
N GLY A 260 -24.89 -1.53 -2.49
CA GLY A 260 -25.24 -0.83 -3.73
C GLY A 260 -24.18 0.15 -4.22
N TYR A 261 -22.92 0.01 -3.77
CA TYR A 261 -21.80 0.86 -4.16
C TYR A 261 -20.63 0.03 -4.75
N PRO A 262 -20.84 -0.63 -5.91
CA PRO A 262 -19.84 -1.53 -6.52
C PRO A 262 -18.62 -0.79 -7.06
N GLU A 263 -18.74 0.49 -7.34
CA GLU A 263 -17.67 1.34 -7.88
C GLU A 263 -17.57 2.64 -7.08
N LEU A 264 -16.35 3.18 -6.98
CA LEU A 264 -16.11 4.48 -6.36
C LEU A 264 -16.56 5.60 -7.31
N ARG A 265 -17.66 6.28 -6.99
CA ARG A 265 -18.28 7.31 -7.85
C ARG A 265 -19.21 8.26 -7.07
#